data_445f815c2faf2375e614998b3e08973c
#
_entry.id   445f815c2faf2375e614998b3e08973c
#
_cell.length_a   1.000
_cell.length_b   1.000
_cell.length_c   1.000
_cell.angle_alpha   90.00
_cell.angle_beta   90.00
_cell.angle_gamma   90.00
#
_symmetry.space_group_name_H-M   'P 1'
#
loop_
_entity.id
_entity.type
_entity.pdbx_description
1 polymer ?
#
loop_
_entity_poly.entity_id
_entity_poly.type
_entity_poly.pdbx_seq_one_letter_code
_entity_poly.pdbx_strand_id
1 'polypeptide(L)'
;YYAGEIFGSPTVALNGIDFKSSSGVTNAVLDNLTGGTSWLHIGVEETTGTNRGVTINLEDVAGGSLATGRLFAVIVEKEIQYNAPNGETIHHNVFRRFLTAAGGDEVDLSSGSASLSYQYEVDGSWNAAETYVIAWLADPATKEIYNSGTRFDPDFTSAVSPMVSALPMP
;
A
#
# COMPACT_ATOMS: atom_id res chain seq x y z
N TYR A 1 -8.57 10.81 10.68
CA TYR A 1 -8.21 9.42 10.98
C TYR A 1 -7.23 9.34 12.15
N TYR A 2 -6.19 10.17 12.18
CA TYR A 2 -5.17 10.25 13.24
C TYR A 2 -5.29 11.49 14.13
N ALA A 3 -6.49 12.05 14.27
CA ALA A 3 -6.70 13.26 15.07
C ALA A 3 -6.31 12.99 16.54
N GLY A 4 -5.42 13.82 17.07
CA GLY A 4 -4.89 13.71 18.44
C GLY A 4 -3.60 12.85 18.58
N GLU A 5 -3.14 12.20 17.51
CA GLU A 5 -1.91 11.38 17.53
C GLU A 5 -0.72 12.07 16.86
N ILE A 6 -0.98 13.19 16.15
CA ILE A 6 0.06 13.99 15.51
C ILE A 6 0.32 15.22 16.39
N PHE A 7 1.43 15.25 17.08
CA PHE A 7 1.80 16.33 18.01
C PHE A 7 2.80 17.34 17.43
N GLY A 8 3.20 17.16 16.16
CA GLY A 8 4.14 18.05 15.49
C GLY A 8 4.41 17.65 14.04
N SER A 9 5.19 18.46 13.35
CA SER A 9 5.63 18.21 11.97
C SER A 9 7.15 18.36 11.91
N PRO A 10 7.86 17.43 11.25
CA PRO A 10 7.35 16.24 10.57
C PRO A 10 7.08 15.06 11.52
N THR A 11 5.98 14.36 11.32
CA THR A 11 5.64 13.11 12.00
C THR A 11 5.49 12.00 10.95
N VAL A 12 6.05 10.82 11.24
CA VAL A 12 5.94 9.61 10.41
C VAL A 12 5.12 8.57 11.17
N ALA A 13 4.09 8.05 10.54
CA ALA A 13 3.34 6.90 11.04
C ALA A 13 3.86 5.62 10.40
N LEU A 14 4.39 4.69 11.19
CA LEU A 14 4.86 3.39 10.75
C LEU A 14 3.74 2.37 10.99
N ASN A 15 3.39 1.62 9.96
CA ASN A 15 2.26 0.66 9.97
C ASN A 15 0.95 1.25 10.53
N GLY A 16 0.77 2.57 10.46
CA GLY A 16 -0.43 3.26 10.92
C GLY A 16 -0.58 3.44 12.43
N ILE A 17 0.27 2.84 13.25
CA ILE A 17 0.12 2.80 14.72
C ILE A 17 1.34 3.30 15.50
N ASP A 18 2.53 3.30 14.93
CA ASP A 18 3.76 3.76 15.59
C ASP A 18 4.18 5.13 15.04
N PHE A 19 4.04 6.16 15.85
CA PHE A 19 4.31 7.56 15.48
C PHE A 19 5.69 7.98 15.93
N LYS A 20 6.50 8.44 14.99
CA LYS A 20 7.87 8.91 15.24
C LYS A 20 8.12 10.28 14.63
N SER A 21 9.04 11.04 15.22
CA SER A 21 9.67 12.15 14.50
C SER A 21 10.51 11.60 13.34
N SER A 22 10.81 12.42 12.35
CA SER A 22 11.65 12.00 11.22
C SER A 22 13.02 11.48 11.67
N SER A 23 13.62 12.04 12.72
CA SER A 23 14.89 11.56 13.31
C SER A 23 14.77 10.22 14.04
N GLY A 24 13.55 9.80 14.40
CA GLY A 24 13.28 8.49 15.01
C GLY A 24 13.14 7.36 14.00
N VAL A 25 13.07 7.65 12.70
CA VAL A 25 13.04 6.66 11.64
C VAL A 25 14.48 6.32 11.24
N THR A 26 15.02 5.28 11.87
CA THR A 26 16.39 4.80 11.62
C THR A 26 16.39 3.58 10.71
N ASN A 27 17.54 3.22 10.12
CA ASN A 27 17.67 2.01 9.32
C ASN A 27 17.23 0.76 10.11
N ALA A 28 17.59 0.66 11.39
CA ALA A 28 17.18 -0.47 12.22
C ALA A 28 15.65 -0.56 12.40
N VAL A 29 14.95 0.58 12.44
CA VAL A 29 13.49 0.62 12.48
C VAL A 29 12.92 0.15 11.13
N LEU A 30 13.47 0.60 10.03
CA LEU A 30 13.04 0.19 8.68
C LEU A 30 13.34 -1.29 8.44
N ASP A 31 14.52 -1.78 8.82
CA ASP A 31 14.90 -3.19 8.68
C ASP A 31 13.93 -4.11 9.46
N ASN A 32 13.51 -3.69 10.67
CA ASN A 32 12.52 -4.44 11.44
C ASN A 32 11.14 -4.48 10.76
N LEU A 33 10.73 -3.39 10.10
CA LEU A 33 9.45 -3.33 9.38
C LEU A 33 9.47 -4.16 8.10
N THR A 34 10.57 -4.08 7.35
CA THR A 34 10.71 -4.78 6.06
C THR A 34 11.10 -6.25 6.21
N GLY A 35 11.68 -6.64 7.35
CA GLY A 35 12.04 -8.03 7.65
C GLY A 35 10.86 -8.91 8.09
N GLY A 36 9.70 -8.32 8.34
CA GLY A 36 8.47 -9.04 8.67
C GLY A 36 7.81 -9.66 7.43
N THR A 37 7.12 -10.80 7.64
CA THR A 37 6.24 -11.39 6.61
C THR A 37 4.80 -10.94 6.88
N SER A 38 4.12 -10.46 5.84
CA SER A 38 2.68 -10.18 5.93
C SER A 38 1.88 -11.45 5.61
N TRP A 39 0.79 -11.66 6.33
CA TRP A 39 -0.19 -12.70 6.00
C TRP A 39 -1.09 -12.28 4.82
N LEU A 40 -1.09 -11.00 4.47
CA LEU A 40 -1.91 -10.41 3.41
C LEU A 40 -1.02 -10.06 2.21
N HIS A 41 -1.41 -10.48 1.02
CA HIS A 41 -0.88 -10.00 -0.25
C HIS A 41 -1.83 -8.94 -0.84
N ILE A 42 -1.27 -7.88 -1.41
CA ILE A 42 -2.01 -6.84 -2.14
C ILE A 42 -1.39 -6.69 -3.53
N GLY A 43 -2.12 -7.13 -4.55
CA GLY A 43 -1.76 -6.92 -5.95
C GLY A 43 -2.49 -5.72 -6.53
N VAL A 44 -1.80 -4.86 -7.27
CA VAL A 44 -2.38 -3.68 -7.94
C VAL A 44 -2.10 -3.75 -9.42
N GLU A 45 -3.15 -3.84 -10.21
CA GLU A 45 -3.08 -3.79 -11.67
C GLU A 45 -3.65 -2.46 -12.17
N GLU A 46 -2.95 -1.80 -13.07
CA GLU A 46 -3.40 -0.55 -13.69
C GLU A 46 -3.31 -0.64 -15.21
N THR A 47 -4.36 -0.20 -15.89
CA THR A 47 -4.29 0.05 -17.33
C THR A 47 -3.55 1.36 -17.62
N THR A 48 -3.08 1.51 -18.85
CA THR A 48 -2.38 2.73 -19.31
C THR A 48 -3.33 3.71 -20.01
N GLY A 49 -2.88 4.93 -20.24
CA GLY A 49 -3.63 5.97 -20.94
C GLY A 49 -4.17 7.06 -20.00
N THR A 50 -5.08 7.89 -20.52
CA THR A 50 -5.69 8.99 -19.76
C THR A 50 -6.77 8.45 -18.82
N ASN A 51 -7.63 7.55 -19.30
CA ASN A 51 -8.61 6.84 -18.46
C ASN A 51 -8.02 5.51 -18.05
N ARG A 52 -7.85 5.30 -16.75
CA ARG A 52 -7.23 4.11 -16.19
C ARG A 52 -8.21 3.29 -15.37
N GLY A 53 -8.25 2.00 -15.67
CA GLY A 53 -8.85 1.00 -14.79
C GLY A 53 -7.80 0.54 -13.78
N VAL A 54 -8.21 0.32 -12.54
CA VAL A 54 -7.38 -0.20 -11.45
C VAL A 54 -8.09 -1.38 -10.84
N THR A 55 -7.41 -2.52 -10.74
CA THR A 55 -7.89 -3.69 -10.00
C THR A 55 -6.96 -3.91 -8.81
N ILE A 56 -7.53 -4.00 -7.62
CA ILE A 56 -6.81 -4.27 -6.38
C ILE A 56 -7.25 -5.62 -5.88
N ASN A 57 -6.33 -6.57 -5.86
CA ASN A 57 -6.53 -7.93 -5.40
C ASN A 57 -5.91 -8.10 -4.02
N LEU A 58 -6.70 -8.61 -3.09
CA LEU A 58 -6.33 -8.89 -1.71
C LEU A 58 -6.41 -10.40 -1.50
N GLU A 59 -5.36 -11.01 -0.95
CA GLU A 59 -5.30 -12.44 -0.70
C GLU A 59 -4.66 -12.73 0.66
N ASP A 60 -5.35 -13.55 1.47
CA ASP A 60 -4.77 -14.11 2.69
C ASP A 60 -3.87 -15.28 2.32
N VAL A 61 -2.57 -15.09 2.47
CA VAL A 61 -1.54 -16.08 2.08
C VAL A 61 -0.98 -16.87 3.25
N ALA A 62 -1.36 -16.53 4.49
CA ALA A 62 -0.78 -17.16 5.68
C ALA A 62 -1.76 -17.32 6.86
N GLY A 63 -3.07 -17.28 6.61
CA GLY A 63 -4.08 -17.51 7.65
C GLY A 63 -4.26 -16.33 8.60
N GLY A 64 -4.40 -15.13 8.06
CA GLY A 64 -4.78 -13.95 8.82
C GLY A 64 -6.18 -14.08 9.45
N SER A 65 -6.43 -13.29 10.49
CA SER A 65 -7.69 -13.35 11.23
C SER A 65 -8.65 -12.19 10.94
N LEU A 66 -8.31 -11.31 10.00
CA LEU A 66 -9.12 -10.14 9.70
C LEU A 66 -10.27 -10.51 8.75
N ALA A 67 -11.49 -10.57 9.29
CA ALA A 67 -12.68 -10.82 8.47
C ALA A 67 -13.11 -9.60 7.64
N THR A 68 -12.88 -8.39 8.17
CA THR A 68 -13.21 -7.12 7.48
C THR A 68 -12.09 -6.12 7.66
N GLY A 69 -11.73 -5.42 6.58
CA GLY A 69 -10.69 -4.40 6.57
C GLY A 69 -11.17 -3.09 5.94
N ARG A 70 -10.32 -2.08 6.02
CA ARG A 70 -10.46 -0.81 5.29
C ARG A 70 -9.38 -0.70 4.25
N LEU A 71 -9.79 -0.77 2.98
CA LEU A 71 -8.90 -0.52 1.85
C LEU A 71 -8.80 0.97 1.59
N PHE A 72 -7.59 1.44 1.56
CA PHE A 72 -7.26 2.77 1.06
C PHE A 72 -6.47 2.63 -0.23
N ALA A 73 -6.80 3.45 -1.20
CA ALA A 73 -6.04 3.58 -2.42
C ALA A 73 -5.93 5.05 -2.80
N VAL A 74 -4.72 5.48 -3.13
CA VAL A 74 -4.42 6.86 -3.50
C VAL A 74 -3.68 6.92 -4.82
N ILE A 75 -3.95 7.95 -5.57
CA ILE A 75 -3.20 8.29 -6.78
C ILE A 75 -2.05 9.19 -6.35
N VAL A 76 -0.84 8.83 -6.76
CA VAL A 76 0.37 9.61 -6.51
C VAL A 76 1.12 9.86 -7.80
N GLU A 77 1.94 10.89 -7.80
CA GLU A 77 2.94 11.14 -8.82
C GLU A 77 4.31 10.81 -8.25
N LYS A 78 5.03 9.89 -8.89
CA LYS A 78 6.29 9.31 -8.40
C LYS A 78 7.36 10.37 -8.16
N GLU A 79 7.46 11.31 -9.07
CA GLU A 79 8.40 12.42 -8.98
C GLU A 79 7.80 13.68 -9.61
N ILE A 80 7.89 14.80 -8.90
CA ILE A 80 7.60 16.12 -9.43
C ILE A 80 8.74 17.07 -9.15
N GLN A 81 8.95 18.01 -10.08
CA GLN A 81 9.88 19.11 -9.89
C GLN A 81 9.13 20.35 -9.44
N TYR A 82 9.44 20.80 -8.23
CA TYR A 82 8.83 22.00 -7.65
C TYR A 82 9.81 22.67 -6.68
N ASN A 83 10.07 23.96 -6.88
CA ASN A 83 10.95 24.72 -5.99
C ASN A 83 10.20 25.08 -4.70
N ALA A 84 10.36 24.26 -3.68
CA ALA A 84 9.73 24.50 -2.38
C ALA A 84 10.51 25.57 -1.57
N PRO A 85 9.83 26.27 -0.64
CA PRO A 85 10.47 27.31 0.20
C PRO A 85 11.62 26.81 1.07
N ASN A 86 11.66 25.51 1.39
CA ASN A 86 12.74 24.84 2.14
C ASN A 86 13.97 24.50 1.28
N GLY A 87 13.95 24.81 -0.02
CA GLY A 87 15.03 24.56 -0.96
C GLY A 87 14.99 23.18 -1.64
N GLU A 88 14.03 22.34 -1.33
CA GLU A 88 13.81 21.09 -2.07
C GLU A 88 13.26 21.39 -3.47
N THR A 89 13.77 20.66 -4.45
CA THR A 89 13.38 20.85 -5.86
C THR A 89 12.76 19.59 -6.48
N ILE A 90 12.91 18.43 -5.83
CA ILE A 90 12.39 17.15 -6.28
C ILE A 90 11.56 16.58 -5.12
N HIS A 91 10.32 16.21 -5.43
CA HIS A 91 9.39 15.64 -4.46
C HIS A 91 8.92 14.28 -4.96
N HIS A 92 8.97 13.28 -4.07
CA HIS A 92 8.62 11.89 -4.41
C HIS A 92 7.26 11.51 -3.85
N ASN A 93 6.54 10.66 -4.60
CA ASN A 93 5.26 10.06 -4.22
C ASN A 93 4.23 11.09 -3.76
N VAL A 94 4.13 12.16 -4.55
CA VAL A 94 3.25 13.30 -4.22
C VAL A 94 1.79 12.88 -4.35
N PHE A 95 1.06 12.95 -3.25
CA PHE A 95 -0.38 12.66 -3.21
C PHE A 95 -1.15 13.57 -4.18
N ARG A 96 -2.03 12.97 -4.96
CA ARG A 96 -2.91 13.67 -5.88
C ARG A 96 -4.37 13.55 -5.47
N ARG A 97 -4.87 12.35 -5.28
CA ARG A 97 -6.26 12.11 -4.97
C ARG A 97 -6.48 10.73 -4.34
N PHE A 98 -7.49 10.60 -3.48
CA PHE A 98 -8.01 9.30 -3.11
C PHE A 98 -8.71 8.65 -4.31
N LEU A 99 -8.50 7.36 -4.48
CA LEU A 99 -9.25 6.49 -5.40
C LEU A 99 -10.44 5.86 -4.67
N THR A 100 -10.25 5.48 -3.41
CA THR A 100 -11.30 5.09 -2.46
C THR A 100 -11.96 6.31 -1.81
N ALA A 101 -12.98 6.10 -1.01
CA ALA A 101 -13.41 7.11 -0.04
C ALA A 101 -12.25 7.54 0.86
N ALA A 102 -12.25 8.79 1.35
CA ALA A 102 -11.18 9.29 2.24
C ALA A 102 -11.07 8.51 3.57
N GLY A 103 -12.15 7.86 4.01
CA GLY A 103 -12.16 6.97 5.17
C GLY A 103 -11.85 5.51 4.85
N GLY A 104 -11.45 5.22 3.61
CA GLY A 104 -11.27 3.88 3.09
C GLY A 104 -12.61 3.18 2.74
N ASP A 105 -12.54 2.22 1.86
CA ASP A 105 -13.67 1.36 1.48
C ASP A 105 -13.65 0.08 2.32
N GLU A 106 -14.83 -0.37 2.74
CA GLU A 106 -14.94 -1.60 3.51
C GLU A 106 -14.72 -2.82 2.62
N VAL A 107 -13.93 -3.77 3.11
CA VAL A 107 -13.60 -5.00 2.40
C VAL A 107 -13.92 -6.19 3.29
N ASP A 108 -14.69 -7.14 2.77
CA ASP A 108 -14.92 -8.45 3.37
C ASP A 108 -13.84 -9.43 2.91
N LEU A 109 -13.06 -9.94 3.84
CA LEU A 109 -12.00 -10.95 3.66
C LEU A 109 -12.35 -12.29 4.28
N SER A 110 -13.60 -12.50 4.68
CA SER A 110 -14.05 -13.76 5.32
C SER A 110 -13.86 -15.00 4.44
N SER A 111 -13.78 -14.81 3.10
CA SER A 111 -13.47 -15.87 2.13
C SER A 111 -11.97 -16.07 1.88
N GLY A 112 -11.11 -15.29 2.53
CA GLY A 112 -9.66 -15.30 2.32
C GLY A 112 -9.18 -14.44 1.14
N SER A 113 -10.08 -13.85 0.36
CA SER A 113 -9.71 -12.96 -0.74
C SER A 113 -10.79 -11.96 -1.09
N ALA A 114 -10.39 -10.84 -1.70
CA ALA A 114 -11.30 -9.84 -2.27
C ALA A 114 -10.65 -9.18 -3.50
N SER A 115 -11.48 -8.69 -4.41
CA SER A 115 -11.04 -7.92 -5.57
C SER A 115 -11.94 -6.70 -5.74
N LEU A 116 -11.34 -5.52 -5.83
CA LEU A 116 -12.05 -4.25 -6.01
C LEU A 116 -11.54 -3.59 -7.29
N SER A 117 -12.48 -3.00 -8.05
CA SER A 117 -12.17 -2.32 -9.30
C SER A 117 -12.56 -0.85 -9.22
N TYR A 118 -11.67 -0.01 -9.69
CA TYR A 118 -11.82 1.45 -9.74
C TYR A 118 -11.49 1.98 -11.12
N GLN A 119 -11.86 3.21 -11.37
CA GLN A 119 -11.47 3.94 -12.56
C GLN A 119 -11.11 5.38 -12.20
N TYR A 120 -10.14 5.94 -12.90
CA TYR A 120 -9.82 7.35 -12.78
C TYR A 120 -9.30 7.93 -14.09
N GLU A 121 -9.50 9.22 -14.23
CA GLU A 121 -8.90 10.01 -15.30
C GLU A 121 -7.65 10.71 -14.76
N VAL A 122 -6.55 10.60 -15.50
CA VAL A 122 -5.31 11.32 -15.19
C VAL A 122 -5.52 12.79 -15.51
N ASP A 123 -5.39 13.66 -14.51
CA ASP A 123 -5.53 15.09 -14.70
C ASP A 123 -4.46 15.63 -15.66
N GLY A 124 -4.84 16.55 -16.55
CA GLY A 124 -3.94 17.10 -17.56
C GLY A 124 -2.74 17.88 -16.98
N SER A 125 -2.76 18.23 -15.70
CA SER A 125 -1.65 18.86 -14.99
C SER A 125 -0.65 17.88 -14.40
N TRP A 126 -0.96 16.56 -14.41
CA TRP A 126 -0.10 15.51 -13.87
C TRP A 126 0.79 14.91 -14.98
N ASN A 127 1.96 14.44 -14.60
CA ASN A 127 2.75 13.62 -15.51
C ASN A 127 2.18 12.19 -15.52
N ALA A 128 1.48 11.85 -16.61
CA ALA A 128 0.85 10.54 -16.75
C ALA A 128 1.84 9.37 -16.63
N ALA A 129 3.11 9.55 -17.06
CA ALA A 129 4.13 8.50 -16.95
C ALA A 129 4.56 8.24 -15.51
N GLU A 130 4.48 9.25 -14.65
CA GLU A 130 4.86 9.18 -13.24
C GLU A 130 3.68 8.91 -12.31
N THR A 131 2.43 8.92 -12.84
CA THR A 131 1.21 8.70 -12.05
C THR A 131 0.97 7.20 -11.84
N TYR A 132 0.68 6.80 -10.59
CA TYR A 132 0.35 5.42 -10.23
C TYR A 132 -0.48 5.36 -8.93
N VAL A 133 -0.97 4.15 -8.60
CA VAL A 133 -1.75 3.91 -7.39
C VAL A 133 -0.92 3.19 -6.33
N ILE A 134 -1.04 3.68 -5.09
CA ILE A 134 -0.61 2.97 -3.88
C ILE A 134 -1.88 2.54 -3.15
N ALA A 135 -1.97 1.25 -2.84
CA ALA A 135 -3.06 0.68 -2.04
C ALA A 135 -2.54 0.10 -0.74
N TRP A 136 -3.33 0.17 0.34
CA TRP A 136 -3.03 -0.51 1.60
C TRP A 136 -4.31 -0.92 2.32
N LEU A 137 -4.22 -1.99 3.11
CA LEU A 137 -5.30 -2.45 3.97
C LEU A 137 -4.99 -2.13 5.42
N ALA A 138 -5.98 -1.55 6.12
CA ALA A 138 -5.89 -1.26 7.54
C ALA A 138 -7.02 -1.92 8.32
N ASP A 139 -6.74 -2.26 9.58
CA ASP A 139 -7.76 -2.62 10.55
C ASP A 139 -8.60 -1.38 10.91
N PRO A 140 -9.93 -1.45 10.80
CA PRO A 140 -10.79 -0.31 11.12
C PRO A 140 -10.77 0.10 12.59
N ALA A 141 -10.45 -0.83 13.50
CA ALA A 141 -10.44 -0.60 14.95
C ALA A 141 -9.10 -0.08 15.46
N THR A 142 -8.00 -0.73 15.06
CA THR A 142 -6.64 -0.38 15.52
C THR A 142 -5.92 0.61 14.63
N LYS A 143 -6.35 0.74 13.36
CA LYS A 143 -5.69 1.51 12.29
C LYS A 143 -4.35 0.91 11.83
N GLU A 144 -4.01 -0.28 12.32
CA GLU A 144 -2.81 -0.99 11.88
C GLU A 144 -2.88 -1.30 10.38
N ILE A 145 -1.81 -0.98 9.67
CA ILE A 145 -1.65 -1.31 8.25
C ILE A 145 -0.97 -2.68 8.15
N TYR A 146 -1.65 -3.63 7.53
CA TYR A 146 -1.16 -5.00 7.38
C TYR A 146 -0.24 -5.20 6.20
N ASN A 147 -0.54 -4.53 5.09
CA ASN A 147 0.32 -4.52 3.91
C ASN A 147 -0.06 -3.37 2.98
N SER A 148 0.81 -3.10 2.03
CA SER A 148 0.58 -2.18 0.91
C SER A 148 1.02 -2.80 -0.40
N GLY A 149 0.54 -2.27 -1.52
CA GLY A 149 0.91 -2.72 -2.85
C GLY A 149 0.82 -1.62 -3.89
N THR A 150 1.57 -1.79 -4.97
CA THR A 150 1.59 -0.95 -6.15
C THR A 150 1.75 -1.83 -7.40
N ARG A 151 1.51 -1.28 -8.59
CA ARG A 151 1.75 -2.00 -9.85
C ARG A 151 3.23 -2.34 -10.12
N PHE A 152 4.15 -1.82 -9.31
CA PHE A 152 5.58 -2.07 -9.45
C PHE A 152 6.08 -3.21 -8.57
N ASP A 153 5.23 -3.69 -7.66
CA ASP A 153 5.56 -4.83 -6.83
C ASP A 153 5.55 -6.10 -7.71
N PRO A 154 6.50 -7.02 -7.51
CA PRO A 154 6.53 -8.25 -8.27
C PRO A 154 5.23 -9.04 -8.02
N ASP A 155 4.67 -9.61 -9.09
CA ASP A 155 3.58 -10.56 -8.96
C ASP A 155 3.99 -11.64 -7.96
N PHE A 156 3.15 -11.85 -6.95
CA PHE A 156 3.33 -12.94 -6.02
C PHE A 156 3.03 -14.25 -6.79
N THR A 157 3.99 -14.70 -7.57
CA THR A 157 3.98 -16.09 -7.99
C THR A 157 4.19 -16.87 -6.70
N SER A 158 3.11 -17.44 -6.17
CA SER A 158 3.19 -18.39 -5.07
C SER A 158 4.13 -19.50 -5.50
N ALA A 159 5.40 -19.36 -5.16
CA ALA A 159 6.38 -20.41 -5.22
C ALA A 159 6.06 -21.40 -4.10
N VAL A 160 4.87 -21.99 -4.14
CA VAL A 160 4.65 -23.30 -3.55
C VAL A 160 5.35 -24.24 -4.52
N SER A 161 6.66 -24.31 -4.45
CA SER A 161 7.38 -25.48 -4.93
C SER A 161 6.76 -26.67 -4.20
N PRO A 162 6.12 -27.62 -4.90
CA PRO A 162 5.72 -28.85 -4.25
C PRO A 162 7.02 -29.43 -3.69
N MET A 163 7.11 -29.56 -2.37
CA MET A 163 8.10 -30.43 -1.76
C MET A 163 7.84 -31.82 -2.33
N VAL A 164 8.59 -32.18 -3.35
CA VAL A 164 8.69 -33.59 -3.79
C VAL A 164 9.35 -34.28 -2.62
N SER A 165 8.52 -34.86 -1.77
CA SER A 165 8.95 -35.83 -0.78
C SER A 165 9.59 -36.98 -1.57
N ALA A 166 10.91 -36.97 -1.67
CA ALA A 166 11.65 -38.14 -2.11
C ALA A 166 11.48 -39.23 -1.03
N LEU A 167 10.51 -40.11 -1.23
CA LEU A 167 10.44 -41.37 -0.51
C LEU A 167 11.73 -42.14 -0.80
N PRO A 168 12.46 -42.60 0.22
CA PRO A 168 13.55 -43.54 -0.03
C PRO A 168 12.95 -44.83 -0.56
N MET A 169 13.39 -45.22 -1.74
CA MET A 169 13.10 -46.56 -2.29
C MET A 169 13.91 -47.61 -1.55
N PRO A 170 13.34 -48.79 -1.33
CA PRO A 170 13.94 -49.89 -0.59
C PRO A 170 15.18 -50.52 -1.25
#